data_f52f0892816d98931012148e63e18065
#
_entry.id   f52f0892816d98931012148e63e18065
#
_cell.length_a   1.000
_cell.length_b   1.000
_cell.length_c   1.000
_cell.angle_alpha   90.00
_cell.angle_beta   90.00
_cell.angle_gamma   90.00
#
_symmetry.space_group_name_H-M   'P 1'
#
loop_
_entity.id
_entity.type
_entity.pdbx_description
1 polymer ?
#
loop_
_entity_poly.entity_id
_entity_poly.type
_entity_poly.pdbx_seq_one_letter_code
_entity_poly.pdbx_strand_id
1 'polypeptide(L)'
;MTFPDTKSFRSAVDDQGVATITLDRPDRINALTFEVYGELRDTFRHLKEHAPEVRAIVLQGEGPRGFCSGGDVTDIIAQLFSRDMPGLLEFTRMTGALVHAIRTTRPPVVAALHGVCCGAGAVIAAACDVRFATPDTRMAYLFPQVGLSGADMGAAYLLPRIVGLGRASELLLGGHFVDAAEAHRIGLLNRVVDDVRAEAHAFATKLAQGPAFAHAMTKRMLEYEGHCDFTTGIEAEAQAQAICMEHPDFLEAHEAWKEKREPKFR
;
A
#
# COMPACT_ATOMS: atom_id res chain seq x y z
N MET A 1 -5.53 20.20 10.23
CA MET A 1 -4.68 19.02 10.12
C MET A 1 -3.42 19.36 9.36
N THR A 2 -2.28 19.00 9.86
CA THR A 2 -1.01 19.15 9.17
C THR A 2 -0.48 17.76 8.81
N PHE A 3 -0.59 17.38 7.52
CA PHE A 3 0.34 16.41 6.98
C PHE A 3 1.76 16.87 7.32
N PRO A 4 2.72 15.96 7.49
CA PRO A 4 4.12 16.34 7.47
C PRO A 4 4.36 17.18 6.21
N ASP A 5 5.10 18.27 6.33
CA ASP A 5 5.47 19.10 5.19
C ASP A 5 6.33 18.26 4.24
N THR A 6 5.74 17.83 3.11
CA THR A 6 6.38 16.96 2.12
C THR A 6 6.74 17.77 0.89
N LYS A 7 7.96 17.59 0.37
CA LYS A 7 8.47 18.27 -0.82
C LYS A 7 8.50 17.38 -2.05
N SER A 8 8.49 16.07 -1.84
CA SER A 8 8.75 15.06 -2.88
C SER A 8 7.47 14.49 -3.49
N PHE A 9 6.31 14.76 -2.90
CA PHE A 9 5.00 14.32 -3.36
C PHE A 9 3.91 15.24 -2.80
N ARG A 10 2.72 15.18 -3.37
CA ARG A 10 1.55 15.93 -2.86
C ARG A 10 0.69 15.06 -1.94
N SER A 11 0.13 15.66 -0.92
CA SER A 11 -0.84 15.01 -0.05
C SER A 11 -1.99 15.94 0.31
N ALA A 12 -3.19 15.39 0.41
CA ALA A 12 -4.39 16.11 0.82
C ALA A 12 -5.33 15.17 1.59
N VAL A 13 -6.14 15.70 2.48
CA VAL A 13 -7.24 14.98 3.12
C VAL A 13 -8.53 15.70 2.80
N ASP A 14 -9.53 14.94 2.38
CA ASP A 14 -10.86 15.50 2.13
C ASP A 14 -11.72 15.50 3.41
N ASP A 15 -12.94 16.04 3.29
CA ASP A 15 -13.92 16.14 4.37
C ASP A 15 -14.52 14.79 4.78
N GLN A 16 -14.29 13.73 4.00
CA GLN A 16 -14.68 12.35 4.32
C GLN A 16 -13.59 11.59 5.09
N GLY A 17 -12.42 12.18 5.31
CA GLY A 17 -11.29 11.54 5.97
C GLY A 17 -10.45 10.63 5.06
N VAL A 18 -10.56 10.81 3.73
CA VAL A 18 -9.70 10.12 2.78
C VAL A 18 -8.44 10.94 2.54
N ALA A 19 -7.29 10.37 2.89
CA ALA A 19 -5.99 10.93 2.55
C ALA A 19 -5.55 10.48 1.16
N THR A 20 -5.27 11.42 0.27
CA THR A 20 -4.69 11.13 -1.05
C THR A 20 -3.21 11.50 -1.06
N ILE A 21 -2.36 10.53 -1.31
CA ILE A 21 -0.91 10.71 -1.50
C ILE A 21 -0.62 10.52 -2.99
N THR A 22 -0.06 11.56 -3.63
CA THR A 22 0.22 11.56 -5.07
C THR A 22 1.71 11.71 -5.30
N LEU A 23 2.37 10.66 -5.81
CA LEU A 23 3.76 10.74 -6.28
C LEU A 23 3.82 11.75 -7.42
N ASP A 24 4.66 12.78 -7.33
CA ASP A 24 4.60 13.96 -8.20
C ASP A 24 5.93 14.28 -8.89
N ARG A 25 6.47 13.28 -9.58
CA ARG A 25 7.63 13.41 -10.49
C ARG A 25 7.29 12.81 -11.87
N PRO A 26 6.25 13.33 -12.57
CA PRO A 26 5.71 12.73 -13.79
C PRO A 26 6.76 12.60 -14.91
N ASP A 27 7.71 13.53 -15.00
CA ASP A 27 8.79 13.51 -15.99
C ASP A 27 9.76 12.32 -15.83
N ARG A 28 9.78 11.70 -14.67
CA ARG A 28 10.58 10.52 -14.32
C ARG A 28 9.71 9.30 -14.04
N ILE A 29 8.44 9.31 -14.44
CA ILE A 29 7.46 8.26 -14.11
C ILE A 29 7.47 8.00 -12.60
N ASN A 30 7.47 9.06 -11.81
CA ASN A 30 7.44 9.03 -10.35
C ASN A 30 8.54 8.16 -9.72
N ALA A 31 9.73 8.13 -10.34
CA ALA A 31 10.90 7.42 -9.78
C ALA A 31 11.25 7.95 -8.38
N LEU A 32 11.61 7.03 -7.49
CA LEU A 32 11.83 7.29 -6.08
C LEU A 32 13.29 7.70 -5.82
N THR A 33 13.49 8.82 -5.12
CA THR A 33 14.76 9.24 -4.58
C THR A 33 14.89 8.85 -3.11
N PHE A 34 16.07 9.04 -2.50
CA PHE A 34 16.26 8.85 -1.05
C PHE A 34 15.27 9.68 -0.23
N GLU A 35 15.00 10.92 -0.65
CA GLU A 35 14.06 11.82 0.00
C GLU A 35 12.61 11.27 -0.10
N VAL A 36 12.17 10.86 -1.30
CA VAL A 36 10.83 10.29 -1.50
C VAL A 36 10.61 9.07 -0.59
N TYR A 37 11.59 8.16 -0.49
CA TYR A 37 11.48 7.01 0.41
C TYR A 37 11.35 7.43 1.88
N GLY A 38 12.18 8.38 2.31
CA GLY A 38 12.18 8.90 3.68
C GLY A 38 10.86 9.59 4.02
N GLU A 39 10.42 10.54 3.19
CA GLU A 39 9.19 11.30 3.39
C GLU A 39 7.94 10.40 3.36
N LEU A 40 7.84 9.45 2.41
CA LEU A 40 6.73 8.50 2.38
C LEU A 40 6.68 7.64 3.65
N ARG A 41 7.81 7.06 4.06
CA ARG A 41 7.91 6.29 5.31
C ARG A 41 7.41 7.10 6.51
N ASP A 42 7.88 8.33 6.64
CA ASP A 42 7.56 9.17 7.80
C ASP A 42 6.11 9.67 7.74
N THR A 43 5.56 9.89 6.55
CA THR A 43 4.14 10.19 6.35
C THR A 43 3.25 9.03 6.78
N PHE A 44 3.54 7.79 6.36
CA PHE A 44 2.74 6.64 6.81
C PHE A 44 2.86 6.38 8.30
N ARG A 45 4.03 6.64 8.92
CA ARG A 45 4.20 6.58 10.37
C ARG A 45 3.38 7.66 11.07
N HIS A 46 3.42 8.89 10.58
CA HIS A 46 2.60 9.99 11.11
C HIS A 46 1.11 9.67 11.03
N LEU A 47 0.62 9.18 9.89
CA LEU A 47 -0.78 8.78 9.72
C LEU A 47 -1.21 7.67 10.68
N LYS A 48 -0.30 6.78 11.04
CA LYS A 48 -0.55 5.74 12.04
C LYS A 48 -0.74 6.30 13.45
N GLU A 49 0.06 7.28 13.84
CA GLU A 49 0.22 7.69 15.23
C GLU A 49 -0.51 8.97 15.59
N HIS A 50 -0.62 9.91 14.63
CA HIS A 50 -1.01 11.29 14.91
C HIS A 50 -2.19 11.81 14.07
N ALA A 51 -2.79 11.00 13.23
CA ALA A 51 -3.88 11.42 12.35
C ALA A 51 -5.13 10.53 12.49
N PRO A 52 -5.82 10.57 13.64
CA PRO A 52 -7.00 9.73 13.90
C PRO A 52 -8.16 10.04 12.94
N GLU A 53 -8.19 11.23 12.36
CA GLU A 53 -9.18 11.69 11.38
C GLU A 53 -8.99 11.08 9.99
N VAL A 54 -7.81 10.55 9.66
CA VAL A 54 -7.60 9.78 8.42
C VAL A 54 -8.15 8.38 8.57
N ARG A 55 -9.15 8.06 7.77
CA ARG A 55 -9.92 6.82 7.85
C ARG A 55 -9.61 5.85 6.71
N ALA A 56 -9.14 6.38 5.56
CA ALA A 56 -8.63 5.59 4.43
C ALA A 56 -7.57 6.40 3.68
N ILE A 57 -6.72 5.70 2.92
CA ILE A 57 -5.63 6.31 2.16
C ILE A 57 -5.72 5.85 0.71
N VAL A 58 -5.60 6.79 -0.24
CA VAL A 58 -5.37 6.50 -1.66
C VAL A 58 -3.92 6.85 -1.98
N LEU A 59 -3.17 5.91 -2.56
CA LEU A 59 -1.83 6.13 -3.08
C LEU A 59 -1.87 6.06 -4.60
N GLN A 60 -1.45 7.13 -5.27
CA GLN A 60 -1.49 7.25 -6.73
C GLN A 60 -0.24 7.93 -7.30
N GLY A 61 -0.05 7.85 -8.60
CA GLY A 61 1.00 8.56 -9.33
C GLY A 61 0.45 9.72 -10.16
N GLU A 62 1.24 10.79 -10.37
CA GLU A 62 0.91 11.89 -11.26
C GLU A 62 1.40 11.62 -12.69
N GLY A 63 0.75 12.29 -13.66
CA GLY A 63 1.08 12.21 -15.09
C GLY A 63 0.54 10.96 -15.79
N PRO A 64 0.65 10.89 -17.13
CA PRO A 64 -0.01 9.84 -17.91
C PRO A 64 0.83 8.56 -18.08
N ARG A 65 2.12 8.57 -17.76
CA ARG A 65 3.04 7.47 -18.11
C ARG A 65 3.04 6.31 -17.13
N GLY A 66 2.65 6.53 -15.88
CA GLY A 66 2.58 5.44 -14.94
C GLY A 66 2.59 5.85 -13.48
N PHE A 67 2.29 4.87 -12.65
CA PHE A 67 2.25 5.01 -11.20
C PHE A 67 3.63 5.29 -10.62
N CYS A 68 4.62 4.40 -10.90
CA CYS A 68 5.99 4.54 -10.40
C CYS A 68 6.93 3.56 -11.12
N SER A 69 8.08 4.05 -11.59
CA SER A 69 9.09 3.24 -12.29
C SER A 69 10.12 2.58 -11.37
N GLY A 70 10.02 2.77 -10.05
CA GLY A 70 10.98 2.23 -9.07
C GLY A 70 12.00 3.25 -8.60
N GLY A 71 13.17 2.79 -8.15
CA GLY A 71 14.25 3.67 -7.71
C GLY A 71 14.82 4.49 -8.86
N ASP A 72 15.11 5.77 -8.60
CA ASP A 72 15.71 6.65 -9.61
C ASP A 72 17.15 6.18 -9.93
N VAL A 73 17.40 5.91 -11.22
CA VAL A 73 18.70 5.35 -11.66
C VAL A 73 19.84 6.32 -11.40
N THR A 74 19.60 7.61 -11.53
CA THR A 74 20.62 8.64 -11.33
C THR A 74 20.84 8.94 -9.85
N ASP A 75 19.73 9.16 -9.12
CA ASP A 75 19.80 9.61 -7.72
C ASP A 75 20.05 8.47 -6.73
N ILE A 76 19.60 7.25 -7.06
CA ILE A 76 19.78 6.09 -6.19
C ILE A 76 20.89 5.18 -6.72
N ILE A 77 20.66 4.56 -7.89
CA ILE A 77 21.51 3.44 -8.33
C ILE A 77 22.97 3.86 -8.50
N ALA A 78 23.22 5.04 -9.10
CA ALA A 78 24.57 5.52 -9.28
C ALA A 78 25.31 5.75 -7.95
N GLN A 79 24.61 6.23 -6.91
CA GLN A 79 25.21 6.46 -5.60
C GLN A 79 25.49 5.16 -4.82
N LEU A 80 24.73 4.08 -5.06
CA LEU A 80 24.94 2.81 -4.37
C LEU A 80 26.29 2.17 -4.71
N PHE A 81 26.82 2.39 -5.91
CA PHE A 81 28.14 1.86 -6.32
C PHE A 81 29.32 2.41 -5.50
N SER A 82 29.15 3.58 -4.87
CA SER A 82 30.17 4.20 -4.02
C SER A 82 30.04 3.88 -2.54
N ARG A 83 28.98 3.14 -2.14
CA ARG A 83 28.72 2.80 -0.74
C ARG A 83 29.40 1.51 -0.34
N ASP A 84 29.84 1.45 0.89
CA ASP A 84 30.29 0.24 1.55
C ASP A 84 29.08 -0.62 2.02
N MET A 85 29.35 -1.82 2.51
CA MET A 85 28.29 -2.76 2.97
C MET A 85 27.38 -2.16 4.05
N PRO A 86 27.87 -1.47 5.09
CA PRO A 86 26.99 -0.75 6.03
C PRO A 86 26.07 0.26 5.35
N GLY A 87 26.56 1.06 4.43
CA GLY A 87 25.76 2.04 3.69
C GLY A 87 24.74 1.41 2.74
N LEU A 88 25.07 0.28 2.12
CA LEU A 88 24.11 -0.51 1.33
C LEU A 88 23.00 -1.11 2.20
N LEU A 89 23.36 -1.64 3.37
CA LEU A 89 22.41 -2.18 4.33
C LEU A 89 21.47 -1.10 4.91
N GLU A 90 21.98 0.10 5.16
CA GLU A 90 21.17 1.24 5.58
C GLU A 90 20.12 1.58 4.53
N PHE A 91 20.50 1.63 3.26
CA PHE A 91 19.57 1.88 2.16
C PHE A 91 18.47 0.81 2.08
N THR A 92 18.82 -0.47 2.07
CA THR A 92 17.81 -1.54 1.97
C THR A 92 16.89 -1.59 3.20
N ARG A 93 17.39 -1.27 4.38
CA ARG A 93 16.58 -1.10 5.59
C ARG A 93 15.62 0.09 5.48
N MET A 94 16.06 1.20 4.90
CA MET A 94 15.22 2.38 4.69
C MET A 94 14.05 2.07 3.74
N THR A 95 14.32 1.40 2.62
CA THR A 95 13.28 1.02 1.65
C THR A 95 12.31 -0.01 2.22
N GLY A 96 12.82 -1.00 2.96
CA GLY A 96 11.99 -1.97 3.69
C GLY A 96 11.14 -1.30 4.78
N ALA A 97 11.66 -0.28 5.46
CA ALA A 97 10.92 0.46 6.48
C ALA A 97 9.72 1.23 5.92
N LEU A 98 9.76 1.69 4.65
CA LEU A 98 8.60 2.26 3.97
C LEU A 98 7.50 1.21 3.79
N VAL A 99 7.83 0.04 3.26
CA VAL A 99 6.86 -1.06 3.08
C VAL A 99 6.24 -1.47 4.42
N HIS A 100 7.06 -1.59 5.46
CA HIS A 100 6.59 -1.85 6.82
C HIS A 100 5.63 -0.75 7.33
N ALA A 101 5.93 0.53 7.07
CA ALA A 101 5.05 1.64 7.47
C ALA A 101 3.68 1.58 6.76
N ILE A 102 3.64 1.26 5.46
CA ILE A 102 2.38 1.06 4.69
C ILE A 102 1.58 -0.11 5.29
N ARG A 103 2.23 -1.26 5.55
CA ARG A 103 1.56 -2.45 6.09
C ARG A 103 1.01 -2.24 7.50
N THR A 104 1.71 -1.47 8.33
CA THR A 104 1.36 -1.27 9.74
C THR A 104 0.56 0.01 10.01
N THR A 105 0.30 0.86 9.01
CA THR A 105 -0.59 2.02 9.20
C THR A 105 -2.02 1.55 9.51
N ARG A 106 -2.74 2.30 10.36
CA ARG A 106 -4.11 1.92 10.77
C ARG A 106 -5.14 2.03 9.64
N PRO A 107 -5.20 3.13 8.87
CA PRO A 107 -6.13 3.25 7.78
C PRO A 107 -5.84 2.23 6.67
N PRO A 108 -6.88 1.67 6.02
CA PRO A 108 -6.69 0.91 4.80
C PRO A 108 -6.05 1.76 3.70
N VAL A 109 -5.18 1.14 2.89
CA VAL A 109 -4.47 1.80 1.79
C VAL A 109 -4.91 1.20 0.46
N VAL A 110 -5.41 2.04 -0.43
CA VAL A 110 -5.83 1.67 -1.80
C VAL A 110 -4.84 2.24 -2.79
N ALA A 111 -4.19 1.39 -3.58
CA ALA A 111 -3.34 1.83 -4.68
C ALA A 111 -4.17 2.04 -5.95
N ALA A 112 -4.05 3.21 -6.57
CA ALA A 112 -4.60 3.55 -7.88
C ALA A 112 -3.47 3.54 -8.92
N LEU A 113 -3.39 2.46 -9.69
CA LEU A 113 -2.29 2.17 -10.61
C LEU A 113 -2.68 2.48 -12.04
N HIS A 114 -1.76 3.08 -12.81
CA HIS A 114 -1.90 3.28 -14.25
C HIS A 114 -0.54 3.16 -14.93
N GLY A 115 -0.52 2.82 -16.21
CA GLY A 115 0.68 2.73 -17.02
C GLY A 115 1.78 1.88 -16.34
N VAL A 116 3.00 2.40 -16.23
CA VAL A 116 4.15 1.68 -15.68
C VAL A 116 4.10 1.63 -14.15
N CYS A 117 4.19 0.42 -13.58
CA CYS A 117 4.32 0.14 -12.16
C CYS A 117 5.40 -0.93 -11.95
N CYS A 118 6.66 -0.52 -11.71
CA CYS A 118 7.74 -1.51 -11.66
C CYS A 118 8.79 -1.26 -10.56
N GLY A 119 9.62 -2.28 -10.33
CA GLY A 119 10.64 -2.27 -9.27
C GLY A 119 10.05 -1.95 -7.90
N ALA A 120 10.63 -0.99 -7.20
CA ALA A 120 10.14 -0.53 -5.90
C ALA A 120 8.68 -0.02 -5.95
N GLY A 121 8.24 0.59 -7.07
CA GLY A 121 6.85 1.00 -7.26
C GLY A 121 5.88 -0.18 -7.22
N ALA A 122 6.24 -1.31 -7.84
CA ALA A 122 5.44 -2.53 -7.79
C ALA A 122 5.41 -3.15 -6.38
N VAL A 123 6.50 -3.06 -5.62
CA VAL A 123 6.53 -3.53 -4.22
C VAL A 123 5.68 -2.64 -3.32
N ILE A 124 5.74 -1.32 -3.49
CA ILE A 124 4.89 -0.36 -2.77
C ILE A 124 3.40 -0.65 -3.07
N ALA A 125 3.06 -0.89 -4.33
CA ALA A 125 1.71 -1.28 -4.71
C ALA A 125 1.28 -2.60 -4.05
N ALA A 126 2.16 -3.61 -4.01
CA ALA A 126 1.90 -4.89 -3.33
C ALA A 126 1.75 -4.72 -1.80
N ALA A 127 2.39 -3.71 -1.22
CA ALA A 127 2.25 -3.40 0.21
C ALA A 127 0.92 -2.73 0.56
N CYS A 128 0.22 -2.10 -0.39
CA CYS A 128 -1.12 -1.56 -0.17
C CYS A 128 -2.14 -2.70 0.06
N ASP A 129 -3.23 -2.40 0.77
CA ASP A 129 -4.23 -3.41 1.09
C ASP A 129 -5.04 -3.83 -0.15
N VAL A 130 -5.37 -2.86 -1.01
CA VAL A 130 -6.14 -3.06 -2.24
C VAL A 130 -5.45 -2.36 -3.41
N ARG A 131 -5.50 -2.96 -4.60
CA ARG A 131 -4.87 -2.48 -5.84
C ARG A 131 -5.88 -2.43 -6.96
N PHE A 132 -6.20 -1.23 -7.44
CA PHE A 132 -6.97 -1.01 -8.66
C PHE A 132 -6.03 -0.53 -9.76
N ALA A 133 -6.32 -0.88 -11.01
CA ALA A 133 -5.46 -0.53 -12.12
C ALA A 133 -6.27 -0.15 -13.38
N THR A 134 -5.67 0.65 -14.24
CA THR A 134 -6.19 0.86 -15.60
C THR A 134 -5.82 -0.32 -16.52
N PRO A 135 -6.54 -0.53 -17.64
CA PRO A 135 -6.24 -1.60 -18.59
C PRO A 135 -4.84 -1.54 -19.20
N ASP A 136 -4.23 -0.35 -19.30
CA ASP A 136 -2.89 -0.13 -19.82
C ASP A 136 -1.78 -0.37 -18.80
N THR A 137 -2.12 -0.70 -17.54
CA THR A 137 -1.15 -0.94 -16.48
C THR A 137 -0.26 -2.14 -16.80
N ARG A 138 1.04 -1.95 -16.60
CA ARG A 138 2.07 -2.98 -16.74
C ARG A 138 2.91 -3.04 -15.47
N MET A 139 2.96 -4.22 -14.84
CA MET A 139 3.68 -4.43 -13.58
C MET A 139 4.90 -5.32 -13.78
N ALA A 140 6.00 -5.02 -13.10
CA ALA A 140 7.21 -5.87 -13.10
C ALA A 140 8.04 -5.69 -11.83
N TYR A 141 8.69 -6.77 -11.40
CA TYR A 141 9.67 -6.78 -10.30
C TYR A 141 11.08 -6.89 -10.90
N LEU A 142 11.61 -5.78 -11.44
CA LEU A 142 12.77 -5.73 -12.34
C LEU A 142 14.12 -6.01 -11.69
N PHE A 143 14.19 -6.29 -10.40
CA PHE A 143 15.45 -6.48 -9.66
C PHE A 143 16.42 -7.49 -10.30
N PRO A 144 15.99 -8.69 -10.78
CA PRO A 144 16.91 -9.65 -11.41
C PRO A 144 17.53 -9.12 -12.71
N GLN A 145 16.85 -8.26 -13.43
CA GLN A 145 17.35 -7.69 -14.69
C GLN A 145 18.52 -6.71 -14.47
N VAL A 146 18.69 -6.22 -13.25
CA VAL A 146 19.83 -5.35 -12.87
C VAL A 146 20.79 -6.05 -11.92
N GLY A 147 20.73 -7.39 -11.84
CA GLY A 147 21.65 -8.22 -11.03
C GLY A 147 21.37 -8.21 -9.53
N LEU A 148 20.17 -7.76 -9.12
CA LEU A 148 19.74 -7.76 -7.73
C LEU A 148 18.77 -8.92 -7.45
N SER A 149 18.65 -9.30 -6.18
CA SER A 149 17.66 -10.27 -5.75
C SER A 149 16.24 -9.72 -5.94
N GLY A 150 15.33 -10.56 -6.47
CA GLY A 150 13.89 -10.27 -6.45
C GLY A 150 13.30 -10.17 -5.05
N ALA A 151 14.01 -10.69 -4.04
CA ALA A 151 13.65 -10.59 -2.63
C ALA A 151 14.12 -9.25 -2.05
N ASP A 152 13.46 -8.17 -2.41
CA ASP A 152 13.74 -6.82 -1.93
C ASP A 152 12.48 -6.16 -1.36
N MET A 153 12.64 -5.25 -0.40
CA MET A 153 11.58 -4.44 0.24
C MET A 153 10.38 -5.25 0.76
N GLY A 154 10.53 -6.56 0.96
CA GLY A 154 9.44 -7.45 1.37
C GLY A 154 8.67 -8.11 0.21
N ALA A 155 9.08 -7.97 -1.05
CA ALA A 155 8.41 -8.59 -2.20
C ALA A 155 8.30 -10.13 -2.05
N ALA A 156 9.36 -10.80 -1.61
CA ALA A 156 9.35 -12.25 -1.40
C ALA A 156 8.48 -12.71 -0.21
N TYR A 157 8.09 -11.79 0.68
CA TYR A 157 7.12 -12.05 1.73
C TYR A 157 5.69 -11.81 1.25
N LEU A 158 5.44 -10.68 0.56
CA LEU A 158 4.12 -10.24 0.15
C LEU A 158 3.55 -11.05 -1.02
N LEU A 159 4.33 -11.24 -2.09
CA LEU A 159 3.82 -11.84 -3.32
C LEU A 159 3.32 -13.27 -3.16
N PRO A 160 4.03 -14.19 -2.45
CA PRO A 160 3.50 -15.54 -2.24
C PRO A 160 2.15 -15.56 -1.52
N ARG A 161 1.86 -14.55 -0.69
CA ARG A 161 0.59 -14.40 0.03
C ARG A 161 -0.52 -13.82 -0.84
N ILE A 162 -0.15 -13.08 -1.89
CA ILE A 162 -1.10 -12.46 -2.81
C ILE A 162 -1.43 -13.42 -3.97
N VAL A 163 -0.39 -13.97 -4.62
CA VAL A 163 -0.57 -14.73 -5.88
C VAL A 163 -0.16 -16.21 -5.78
N GLY A 164 0.24 -16.67 -4.58
CA GLY A 164 0.78 -18.00 -4.36
C GLY A 164 2.26 -18.11 -4.77
N LEU A 165 2.96 -19.12 -4.20
CA LEU A 165 4.41 -19.26 -4.32
C LEU A 165 4.88 -19.43 -5.78
N GLY A 166 4.16 -20.22 -6.59
CA GLY A 166 4.53 -20.48 -7.99
C GLY A 166 4.56 -19.19 -8.82
N ARG A 167 3.51 -18.39 -8.77
CA ARG A 167 3.45 -17.11 -9.49
C ARG A 167 4.41 -16.08 -8.93
N ALA A 168 4.57 -16.02 -7.61
CA ALA A 168 5.55 -15.15 -6.99
C ALA A 168 6.99 -15.49 -7.46
N SER A 169 7.34 -16.78 -7.54
CA SER A 169 8.64 -17.24 -8.06
C SER A 169 8.84 -16.81 -9.51
N GLU A 170 7.83 -17.02 -10.37
CA GLU A 170 7.87 -16.61 -11.77
C GLU A 170 8.14 -15.10 -11.91
N LEU A 171 7.43 -14.27 -11.17
CA LEU A 171 7.56 -12.81 -11.21
C LEU A 171 8.91 -12.33 -10.65
N LEU A 172 9.35 -12.88 -9.50
CA LEU A 172 10.56 -12.43 -8.81
C LEU A 172 11.85 -12.96 -9.41
N LEU A 173 11.83 -14.16 -10.01
CA LEU A 173 13.00 -14.72 -10.70
C LEU A 173 13.10 -14.21 -12.14
N GLY A 174 11.95 -14.06 -12.82
CA GLY A 174 11.90 -13.64 -14.22
C GLY A 174 12.05 -12.12 -14.42
N GLY A 175 11.55 -11.33 -13.49
CA GLY A 175 11.59 -9.85 -13.59
C GLY A 175 10.92 -9.29 -14.85
N HIS A 176 10.00 -10.03 -15.46
CA HIS A 176 9.30 -9.63 -16.67
C HIS A 176 8.04 -8.81 -16.37
N PHE A 177 7.56 -8.10 -17.37
CA PHE A 177 6.30 -7.37 -17.28
C PHE A 177 5.11 -8.32 -17.42
N VAL A 178 4.10 -8.10 -16.59
CA VAL A 178 2.74 -8.63 -16.74
C VAL A 178 1.79 -7.48 -17.00
N ASP A 179 0.81 -7.67 -17.88
CA ASP A 179 -0.24 -6.69 -18.14
C ASP A 179 -1.34 -6.73 -17.06
N ALA A 180 -2.25 -5.75 -17.12
CA ALA A 180 -3.34 -5.63 -16.15
C ALA A 180 -4.27 -6.85 -16.14
N ALA A 181 -4.53 -7.45 -17.31
CA ALA A 181 -5.42 -8.59 -17.43
C ALA A 181 -4.83 -9.83 -16.74
N GLU A 182 -3.54 -10.14 -17.00
CA GLU A 182 -2.85 -11.24 -16.33
C GLU A 182 -2.67 -10.96 -14.84
N ALA A 183 -2.27 -9.74 -14.46
CA ALA A 183 -2.12 -9.35 -13.06
C ALA A 183 -3.44 -9.50 -12.28
N HIS A 184 -4.58 -9.18 -12.90
CA HIS A 184 -5.89 -9.41 -12.30
C HIS A 184 -6.23 -10.90 -12.24
N ARG A 185 -5.97 -11.65 -13.31
CA ARG A 185 -6.24 -13.10 -13.38
C ARG A 185 -5.50 -13.89 -12.29
N ILE A 186 -4.27 -13.50 -11.95
CA ILE A 186 -3.47 -14.16 -10.90
C ILE A 186 -3.74 -13.59 -9.49
N GLY A 187 -4.64 -12.61 -9.32
CA GLY A 187 -4.98 -12.01 -8.03
C GLY A 187 -4.02 -10.92 -7.56
N LEU A 188 -3.05 -10.50 -8.40
CA LEU A 188 -2.16 -9.38 -8.06
C LEU A 188 -2.91 -8.04 -8.04
N LEU A 189 -3.91 -7.87 -8.90
CA LEU A 189 -4.83 -6.74 -8.93
C LEU A 189 -6.23 -7.16 -8.49
N ASN A 190 -6.88 -6.31 -7.69
CA ASN A 190 -8.25 -6.54 -7.22
C ASN A 190 -9.29 -6.14 -8.28
N ARG A 191 -9.01 -5.07 -9.05
CA ARG A 191 -9.89 -4.58 -10.14
C ARG A 191 -9.08 -3.97 -11.26
N VAL A 192 -9.63 -4.08 -12.49
CA VAL A 192 -9.18 -3.32 -13.65
C VAL A 192 -10.35 -2.44 -14.10
N VAL A 193 -10.14 -1.13 -14.16
CA VAL A 193 -11.17 -0.10 -14.37
C VAL A 193 -10.62 1.04 -15.24
N ASP A 194 -11.48 1.75 -15.97
CA ASP A 194 -11.03 2.82 -16.88
C ASP A 194 -10.59 4.08 -16.09
N ASP A 195 -11.37 4.51 -15.10
CA ASP A 195 -11.01 5.65 -14.23
C ASP A 195 -10.58 5.14 -12.85
N VAL A 196 -9.31 4.76 -12.76
CA VAL A 196 -8.77 4.18 -11.54
C VAL A 196 -8.72 5.16 -10.38
N ARG A 197 -8.55 6.47 -10.64
CA ARG A 197 -8.51 7.48 -9.57
C ARG A 197 -9.88 7.66 -8.94
N ALA A 198 -10.93 7.80 -9.76
CA ALA A 198 -12.30 7.91 -9.27
C ALA A 198 -12.74 6.63 -8.53
N GLU A 199 -12.49 5.45 -9.08
CA GLU A 199 -12.86 4.17 -8.46
C GLU A 199 -12.11 3.90 -7.14
N ALA A 200 -10.81 4.18 -7.07
CA ALA A 200 -10.03 4.03 -5.86
C ALA A 200 -10.51 5.01 -4.77
N HIS A 201 -10.77 6.26 -5.13
CA HIS A 201 -11.29 7.26 -4.21
C HIS A 201 -12.69 6.89 -3.71
N ALA A 202 -13.60 6.48 -4.59
CA ALA A 202 -14.95 6.03 -4.22
C ALA A 202 -14.90 4.84 -3.25
N PHE A 203 -14.01 3.87 -3.49
CA PHE A 203 -13.82 2.75 -2.59
C PHE A 203 -13.21 3.19 -1.25
N ALA A 204 -12.22 4.07 -1.26
CA ALA A 204 -11.63 4.63 -0.03
C ALA A 204 -12.65 5.43 0.79
N THR A 205 -13.51 6.22 0.12
CA THR A 205 -14.63 6.95 0.76
C THR A 205 -15.59 5.98 1.45
N LYS A 206 -15.96 4.89 0.78
CA LYS A 206 -16.79 3.84 1.40
C LYS A 206 -16.13 3.24 2.63
N LEU A 207 -14.83 3.00 2.61
CA LEU A 207 -14.08 2.54 3.79
C LEU A 207 -14.03 3.61 4.88
N ALA A 208 -13.83 4.87 4.51
CA ALA A 208 -13.79 5.98 5.45
C ALA A 208 -15.13 6.22 6.16
N GLN A 209 -16.24 5.97 5.50
CA GLN A 209 -17.59 6.02 6.10
C GLN A 209 -17.91 4.81 6.98
N GLY A 210 -17.13 3.74 6.87
CA GLY A 210 -17.28 2.52 7.67
C GLY A 210 -16.66 2.63 9.08
N PRO A 211 -16.67 1.55 9.87
CA PRO A 211 -16.14 1.51 11.24
C PRO A 211 -14.61 1.48 11.21
N ALA A 212 -13.95 2.64 11.27
CA ALA A 212 -12.50 2.79 11.12
C ALA A 212 -11.71 1.95 12.13
N PHE A 213 -12.19 1.81 13.35
CA PHE A 213 -11.56 0.97 14.38
C PHE A 213 -11.57 -0.51 13.96
N ALA A 214 -12.70 -1.02 13.50
CA ALA A 214 -12.82 -2.41 13.05
C ALA A 214 -12.00 -2.67 11.77
N HIS A 215 -11.91 -1.71 10.83
CA HIS A 215 -11.04 -1.82 9.67
C HIS A 215 -9.56 -1.91 10.07
N ALA A 216 -9.11 -1.07 11.00
CA ALA A 216 -7.74 -1.11 11.52
C ALA A 216 -7.45 -2.43 12.23
N MET A 217 -8.40 -2.97 12.99
CA MET A 217 -8.27 -4.26 13.65
C MET A 217 -8.18 -5.40 12.63
N THR A 218 -9.06 -5.40 11.62
CA THR A 218 -9.03 -6.39 10.53
C THR A 218 -7.68 -6.38 9.81
N LYS A 219 -7.17 -5.20 9.42
CA LYS A 219 -5.86 -5.07 8.77
C LYS A 219 -4.74 -5.63 9.65
N ARG A 220 -4.78 -5.33 10.96
CA ARG A 220 -3.81 -5.86 11.94
C ARG A 220 -3.87 -7.38 12.05
N MET A 221 -5.07 -7.97 12.07
CA MET A 221 -5.23 -9.42 12.17
C MET A 221 -4.76 -10.13 10.90
N LEU A 222 -5.08 -9.64 9.71
CA LEU A 222 -4.58 -10.15 8.43
C LEU A 222 -3.04 -10.19 8.37
N GLU A 223 -2.36 -9.19 8.97
CA GLU A 223 -0.90 -9.20 9.06
C GLU A 223 -0.39 -10.19 10.10
N TYR A 224 -1.01 -10.21 11.28
CA TYR A 224 -0.60 -11.09 12.40
C TYR A 224 -0.75 -12.57 12.06
N GLU A 225 -1.87 -12.98 11.48
CA GLU A 225 -2.19 -14.37 11.17
C GLU A 225 -1.32 -14.96 10.06
N GLY A 226 -0.69 -14.12 9.26
CA GLY A 226 0.35 -14.55 8.33
C GLY A 226 1.58 -15.21 8.98
N HIS A 227 1.69 -15.14 10.32
CA HIS A 227 2.87 -15.60 11.09
C HIS A 227 2.55 -16.66 12.16
N CYS A 228 1.29 -17.06 12.35
CA CYS A 228 0.91 -17.99 13.39
C CYS A 228 0.19 -19.23 12.84
N ASP A 229 0.05 -20.26 13.68
CA ASP A 229 -0.80 -21.41 13.39
C ASP A 229 -2.29 -21.07 13.56
N PHE A 230 -3.17 -21.94 13.03
CA PHE A 230 -4.60 -21.71 13.03
C PHE A 230 -5.19 -21.53 14.45
N THR A 231 -4.73 -22.31 15.45
CA THR A 231 -5.26 -22.23 16.82
C THR A 231 -4.91 -20.89 17.46
N THR A 232 -3.69 -20.42 17.27
CA THR A 232 -3.23 -19.10 17.71
C THR A 232 -3.99 -17.98 16.99
N GLY A 233 -4.22 -18.13 15.69
CA GLY A 233 -4.95 -17.14 14.89
C GLY A 233 -6.39 -16.98 15.37
N ILE A 234 -7.16 -18.07 15.51
CA ILE A 234 -8.57 -18.01 15.92
C ILE A 234 -8.77 -17.47 17.35
N GLU A 235 -7.81 -17.71 18.24
CA GLU A 235 -7.84 -17.13 19.60
C GLU A 235 -7.56 -15.61 19.53
N ALA A 236 -6.62 -15.19 18.71
CA ALA A 236 -6.35 -13.76 18.49
C ALA A 236 -7.54 -13.04 17.85
N GLU A 237 -8.23 -13.66 16.87
CA GLU A 237 -9.47 -13.13 16.30
C GLU A 237 -10.57 -12.98 17.36
N ALA A 238 -10.74 -13.98 18.25
CA ALA A 238 -11.74 -13.93 19.33
C ALA A 238 -11.50 -12.74 20.25
N GLN A 239 -10.24 -12.47 20.63
CA GLN A 239 -9.87 -11.32 21.46
C GLN A 239 -10.08 -10.00 20.69
N ALA A 240 -9.64 -9.92 19.44
CA ALA A 240 -9.82 -8.75 18.59
C ALA A 240 -11.30 -8.41 18.40
N GLN A 241 -12.13 -9.42 18.18
CA GLN A 241 -13.57 -9.25 18.00
C GLN A 241 -14.27 -8.82 19.29
N ALA A 242 -13.88 -9.37 20.45
CA ALA A 242 -14.39 -8.94 21.74
C ALA A 242 -14.08 -7.44 22.00
N ILE A 243 -12.88 -6.98 21.67
CA ILE A 243 -12.51 -5.56 21.74
C ILE A 243 -13.38 -4.72 20.81
N CYS A 244 -13.64 -5.17 19.57
CA CYS A 244 -14.54 -4.49 18.64
C CYS A 244 -15.98 -4.42 19.14
N MET A 245 -16.46 -5.43 19.87
CA MET A 245 -17.81 -5.44 20.47
C MET A 245 -17.96 -4.40 21.60
N GLU A 246 -16.88 -4.03 22.29
CA GLU A 246 -16.91 -2.95 23.28
C GLU A 246 -16.81 -1.54 22.64
N HIS A 247 -16.41 -1.46 21.37
CA HIS A 247 -16.33 -0.17 20.69
C HIS A 247 -17.72 0.43 20.43
N PRO A 248 -17.92 1.77 20.61
CA PRO A 248 -19.22 2.42 20.39
C PRO A 248 -19.85 2.19 19.01
N ASP A 249 -19.05 1.95 17.99
CA ASP A 249 -19.53 1.67 16.63
C ASP A 249 -20.35 0.39 16.54
N PHE A 250 -20.11 -0.58 17.42
CA PHE A 250 -20.92 -1.81 17.44
C PHE A 250 -22.35 -1.54 17.93
N LEU A 251 -22.51 -0.72 18.96
CA LEU A 251 -23.82 -0.28 19.44
C LEU A 251 -24.53 0.58 18.39
N GLU A 252 -23.81 1.54 17.79
CA GLU A 252 -24.34 2.40 16.73
C GLU A 252 -24.87 1.60 15.54
N ALA A 253 -24.12 0.58 15.09
CA ALA A 253 -24.56 -0.30 14.02
C ALA A 253 -25.87 -1.02 14.34
N HIS A 254 -26.01 -1.50 15.59
CA HIS A 254 -27.23 -2.16 16.05
C HIS A 254 -28.43 -1.21 16.13
N GLU A 255 -28.23 -0.01 16.67
CA GLU A 255 -29.29 1.00 16.78
C GLU A 255 -29.71 1.49 15.38
N ALA A 256 -28.77 1.76 14.49
CA ALA A 256 -29.05 2.15 13.12
C ALA A 256 -29.87 1.08 12.37
N TRP A 257 -29.52 -0.20 12.56
CA TRP A 257 -30.28 -1.32 11.97
C TRP A 257 -31.72 -1.36 12.49
N LYS A 258 -31.94 -1.20 13.80
CA LYS A 258 -33.30 -1.14 14.39
C LYS A 258 -34.12 0.00 13.85
N GLU A 259 -33.49 1.17 13.70
CA GLU A 259 -34.11 2.41 13.23
C GLU A 259 -34.21 2.50 11.71
N LYS A 260 -33.66 1.53 10.97
CA LYS A 260 -33.61 1.48 9.50
C LYS A 260 -32.95 2.72 8.89
N ARG A 261 -31.87 3.21 9.49
CA ARG A 261 -31.03 4.29 9.02
C ARG A 261 -29.60 3.83 8.77
N GLU A 262 -28.84 4.65 8.04
CA GLU A 262 -27.38 4.43 7.91
C GLU A 262 -26.67 4.69 9.25
N PRO A 263 -25.70 3.84 9.63
CA PRO A 263 -24.90 4.06 10.83
C PRO A 263 -23.94 5.22 10.66
N LYS A 264 -23.64 5.93 11.76
CA LYS A 264 -22.67 7.02 11.82
C LYS A 264 -21.49 6.61 12.69
N PHE A 265 -20.52 5.95 12.09
CA PHE A 265 -19.31 5.47 12.77
C PHE A 265 -18.36 6.61 13.15
N ARG A 266 -17.67 6.45 14.27
CA ARG A 266 -16.72 7.43 14.84
C ARG A 266 -15.33 7.30 14.24
#